data_e487f8b2f7775ee1ff19a757254af9b6
#
_entry.id   e487f8b2f7775ee1ff19a757254af9b6
#
_cell.length_a   1.000
_cell.length_b   1.000
_cell.length_c   1.000
_cell.angle_alpha   90.00
_cell.angle_beta   90.00
_cell.angle_gamma   90.00
#
_symmetry.space_group_name_H-M   'P 1'
#
loop_
_entity.id
_entity.type
_entity.pdbx_description
1 polymer ?
#
loop_
_entity_poly.entity_id
_entity_poly.type
_entity_poly.pdbx_seq_one_letter_code
_entity_poly.pdbx_strand_id
1 'polypeptide(L)' 'MKIASFNINGIKARTPALIDWLKESSPDVALLQEIKSIDEAFPKEPFEDLGYNIETHGQKSFNGVAILSK' A
#
# COMPACT_ATOMS: atom_id res chain seq x y z
N MET A 1 -8.65 15.28 7.76
CA MET A 1 -8.05 13.98 7.42
C MET A 1 -7.95 13.81 5.92
N LYS A 2 -6.80 13.39 5.42
CA LYS A 2 -6.61 13.14 4.00
C LYS A 2 -6.67 11.64 3.74
N ILE A 3 -7.61 11.19 2.91
CA ILE A 3 -7.80 9.79 2.56
C ILE A 3 -7.64 9.63 1.05
N ALA A 4 -6.82 8.68 0.65
CA ALA A 4 -6.62 8.35 -0.77
C ALA A 4 -7.02 6.90 -1.02
N SER A 5 -7.55 6.63 -2.20
CA SER A 5 -7.95 5.28 -2.60
C SER A 5 -7.63 5.10 -4.08
N PHE A 6 -6.94 4.04 -4.42
CA PHE A 6 -6.64 3.76 -5.82
C PHE A 6 -6.23 2.30 -6.04
N ASN A 7 -6.35 1.88 -7.30
CA ASN A 7 -5.93 0.56 -7.72
C ASN A 7 -4.44 0.62 -8.05
N ILE A 8 -3.63 -0.14 -7.29
CA ILE A 8 -2.17 -0.11 -7.43
C ILE A 8 -1.67 -1.03 -8.56
N ASN A 9 -2.51 -1.98 -8.97
CA ASN A 9 -2.16 -2.91 -10.04
C ASN A 9 -0.79 -3.58 -9.84
N GLY A 10 -0.63 -4.19 -8.66
CA GLY A 10 0.61 -4.88 -8.30
C GLY A 10 1.52 -4.02 -7.44
N ILE A 11 1.58 -4.32 -6.15
CA ILE A 11 2.34 -3.52 -5.20
C ILE A 11 3.84 -3.56 -5.47
N LYS A 12 4.38 -4.74 -5.80
CA LYS A 12 5.84 -4.88 -5.93
C LYS A 12 6.40 -3.99 -7.02
N ALA A 13 5.73 -3.94 -8.18
CA ALA A 13 6.19 -3.13 -9.30
C ALA A 13 6.01 -1.62 -9.03
N ARG A 14 5.08 -1.27 -8.15
CA ARG A 14 4.73 0.13 -7.89
C ARG A 14 5.31 0.68 -6.60
N THR A 15 6.01 -0.13 -5.82
CA THR A 15 6.52 0.28 -4.51
C THR A 15 7.35 1.56 -4.57
N PRO A 16 8.33 1.72 -5.48
CA PRO A 16 9.10 2.97 -5.51
C PRO A 16 8.24 4.20 -5.80
N ALA A 17 7.33 4.09 -6.76
CA ALA A 17 6.47 5.21 -7.11
C ALA A 17 5.48 5.53 -5.98
N LEU A 18 4.97 4.50 -5.31
CA LEU A 18 4.06 4.69 -4.19
C LEU A 18 4.76 5.37 -3.02
N ILE A 19 5.99 4.98 -2.72
CA ILE A 19 6.77 5.60 -1.65
C ILE A 19 6.96 7.10 -1.93
N ASP A 20 7.34 7.44 -3.15
CA ASP A 20 7.51 8.83 -3.53
C ASP A 20 6.22 9.63 -3.38
N TRP A 21 5.11 9.05 -3.81
CA TRP A 21 3.81 9.69 -3.70
C TRP A 21 3.38 9.86 -2.24
N LEU A 22 3.63 8.86 -1.39
CA LEU A 22 3.31 8.96 0.04
C LEU A 22 4.11 10.06 0.72
N LYS A 23 5.38 10.21 0.36
CA LYS A 23 6.22 11.29 0.91
C LYS A 23 5.71 12.66 0.49
N GLU A 24 5.29 12.79 -0.75
CA GLU A 24 4.82 14.06 -1.30
C GLU A 24 3.43 14.42 -0.79
N SER A 25 2.51 13.48 -0.83
CA SER A 25 1.09 13.71 -0.50
C SER A 25 0.78 13.56 0.97
N SER A 26 1.52 12.72 1.66
CA SER A 26 1.38 12.45 3.09
C SER A 26 -0.08 12.23 3.53
N PRO A 27 -0.81 11.29 2.91
CA PRO A 27 -2.18 11.02 3.34
C PRO A 27 -2.21 10.38 4.72
N ASP A 28 -3.29 10.57 5.45
CA ASP A 28 -3.50 9.89 6.73
C ASP A 28 -3.86 8.42 6.52
N VAL A 29 -4.62 8.14 5.48
CA VAL A 29 -5.03 6.79 5.11
C VAL A 29 -4.91 6.62 3.61
N ALA A 30 -4.32 5.50 3.18
CA ALA A 30 -4.26 5.11 1.78
C ALA A 30 -4.88 3.72 1.63
N LEU A 31 -5.89 3.61 0.78
CA LEU A 31 -6.59 2.36 0.50
C LEU A 31 -6.15 1.86 -0.87
N LEU A 32 -5.54 0.68 -0.90
CA LEU A 32 -4.99 0.12 -2.12
C LEU A 32 -5.77 -1.11 -2.56
N GLN A 33 -6.13 -1.18 -3.83
CA GLN A 33 -6.80 -2.33 -4.43
C GLN A 33 -5.86 -3.02 -5.41
N GLU A 34 -6.10 -4.31 -5.65
CA GLU A 34 -5.30 -5.14 -6.56
C GLU A 34 -3.81 -5.11 -6.22
N ILE A 35 -3.48 -5.34 -4.97
CA ILE A 35 -2.07 -5.38 -4.54
C ILE A 35 -1.31 -6.55 -5.17
N LYS A 36 -2.02 -7.60 -5.62
CA LYS A 36 -1.45 -8.77 -6.29
C LYS A 36 -0.33 -9.41 -5.48
N SER A 37 -0.57 -9.53 -4.19
CA SER A 37 0.43 -10.07 -3.26
C SER A 37 -0.29 -10.82 -2.15
N ILE A 38 0.29 -11.93 -1.70
CA ILE A 38 -0.13 -12.56 -0.45
C ILE A 38 0.42 -11.74 0.71
N ASP A 39 -0.15 -11.88 1.90
CA ASP A 39 0.22 -11.06 3.04
C ASP A 39 1.71 -11.16 3.38
N GLU A 40 2.27 -12.37 3.35
CA GLU A 40 3.67 -12.60 3.68
C GLU A 40 4.64 -11.96 2.69
N ALA A 41 4.22 -11.74 1.46
CA ALA A 41 5.05 -11.17 0.41
C ALA A 41 4.89 -9.65 0.27
N PHE A 42 3.94 -9.05 0.98
CA PHE A 42 3.72 -7.62 0.91
C PHE A 42 4.93 -6.87 1.53
N PRO A 43 5.48 -5.88 0.84
CA PRO A 43 6.67 -5.16 1.33
C PRO A 43 6.28 -4.13 2.39
N LYS A 44 6.15 -4.56 3.64
CA LYS A 44 5.68 -3.69 4.73
C LYS A 44 6.73 -2.69 5.19
N GLU A 45 7.98 -3.08 5.23
CA GLU A 45 9.04 -2.31 5.86
C GLU A 45 9.18 -0.88 5.34
N PRO A 46 9.23 -0.63 4.02
CA PRO A 46 9.38 0.75 3.54
C PRO A 46 8.21 1.65 3.92
N PHE A 47 7.01 1.09 4.05
CA PHE A 47 5.84 1.88 4.45
C PHE A 47 5.83 2.11 5.95
N GLU A 48 6.25 1.12 6.73
CA GLU A 48 6.39 1.29 8.18
C GLU A 48 7.43 2.35 8.51
N ASP A 49 8.52 2.40 7.73
CA ASP A 49 9.54 3.43 7.89
C ASP A 49 9.02 4.84 7.65
N LEU A 50 7.96 4.98 6.86
CA LEU A 50 7.29 6.25 6.62
C LEU A 50 6.25 6.60 7.69
N GLY A 51 6.08 5.74 8.68
CA GLY A 51 5.15 5.97 9.77
C GLY A 51 3.76 5.40 9.57
N TYR A 52 3.59 4.50 8.61
CA TYR A 52 2.28 3.88 8.35
C TYR A 52 2.14 2.54 9.06
N ASN A 53 0.94 2.29 9.56
CA ASN A 53 0.50 0.97 9.96
C ASN A 53 -0.11 0.29 8.74
N ILE A 54 0.13 -1.00 8.59
CA ILE A 54 -0.28 -1.70 7.37
C ILE A 54 -1.16 -2.88 7.73
N GLU A 55 -2.36 -2.90 7.14
CA GLU A 55 -3.25 -4.03 7.20
C GLU A 55 -3.48 -4.54 5.78
N THR A 56 -3.30 -5.83 5.58
CA THR A 56 -3.46 -6.43 4.26
C THR A 56 -4.44 -7.60 4.30
N HIS A 57 -5.12 -7.79 3.19
CA HIS A 57 -5.86 -9.01 2.92
C HIS A 57 -5.45 -9.45 1.53
N GLY A 58 -4.34 -10.19 1.48
CA GLY A 58 -3.70 -10.55 0.23
C GLY A 58 -4.28 -11.81 -0.38
N GLN A 59 -4.20 -11.88 -1.69
CA GLN A 59 -4.57 -13.05 -2.47
C GLN A 59 -3.57 -13.20 -3.60
N LYS A 60 -3.41 -14.43 -4.09
CA LYS A 60 -2.59 -14.67 -5.27
C LYS A 60 -3.22 -14.00 -6.49
N SER A 61 -2.39 -13.59 -7.42
CA SER A 61 -2.77 -13.06 -8.73
C SER A 61 -3.35 -11.65 -8.68
N PHE A 62 -4.63 -11.47 -8.93
CA PHE A 62 -5.18 -10.17 -9.30
C PHE A 62 -5.78 -9.39 -8.16
N ASN A 63 -6.06 -10.06 -7.05
CA ASN A 63 -6.84 -9.46 -5.98
C ASN A 63 -5.95 -9.04 -4.82
N GLY A 64 -6.60 -8.66 -3.74
CA GLY A 64 -5.93 -8.24 -2.52
C GLY A 64 -6.08 -6.77 -2.30
N VAL A 65 -6.22 -6.39 -1.04
CA VAL A 65 -6.36 -4.99 -0.63
C VAL A 65 -5.39 -4.69 0.50
N ALA A 66 -5.00 -3.44 0.62
CA ALA A 66 -4.18 -2.99 1.72
C ALA A 66 -4.66 -1.64 2.22
N ILE A 67 -4.53 -1.43 3.52
CA ILE A 67 -4.82 -0.16 4.16
C ILE A 67 -3.55 0.31 4.85
N LEU A 68 -3.09 1.49 4.47
CA LEU A 68 -1.97 2.16 5.12
C LEU A 68 -2.55 3.31 5.93
N SER A 69 -2.27 3.36 7.23
CA SER A 69 -2.80 4.40 8.11
C SER A 69 -1.73 4.93 9.06
N LYS A 70 -1.74 6.20 9.27
CA LYS A 70 -0.87 6.84 10.26
C LYS A 70 -1.38 6.71 11.68
#